data_38b464247eea10c1a2d0d1a8eb69df8b
#
_entry.id   38b464247eea10c1a2d0d1a8eb69df8b
#
_cell.length_a   1.000
_cell.length_b   1.000
_cell.length_c   1.000
_cell.angle_alpha   90.00
_cell.angle_beta   90.00
_cell.angle_gamma   90.00
#
_symmetry.space_group_name_H-M   'P 1'
#
loop_
_entity.id
_entity.type
_entity.pdbx_description
1 polymer ?
#
loop_
_entity_poly.entity_id
_entity_poly.type
_entity_poly.pdbx_seq_one_letter_code
_entity_poly.pdbx_strand_id
1 'polypeptide(L)'
;EDGGGLANLLAMLKLARADDSVAAVVLRVDSPGGEVTASDVLFRAVREVDQVKPVVVTMESVAASGGYFVACGGRHILANPSTLTGSIGVIMQTLNYQVLFSKMGMEMVTFRSGEMKDLLNGGRELTEKERSLVQALVMESYELFLRTVSESRKLDAEELRNGVADGRVVSGSK
;
A
#
# COMPACT_ATOMS: atom_id res chain seq x y z
N GLU A 1 -8.37 7.84 21.78
CA GLU A 1 -8.25 6.41 22.16
C GLU A 1 -7.95 5.63 20.88
N ASP A 2 -6.65 5.38 20.60
CA ASP A 2 -6.17 4.79 19.34
C ASP A 2 -6.36 3.27 19.33
N GLY A 3 -7.58 2.84 19.10
CA GLY A 3 -7.91 1.41 18.99
C GLY A 3 -7.54 0.74 17.67
N GLY A 4 -6.85 1.44 16.74
CA GLY A 4 -6.67 0.96 15.35
C GLY A 4 -5.25 0.99 14.80
N GLY A 5 -4.21 1.17 15.61
CA GLY A 5 -2.84 1.19 15.13
C GLY A 5 -2.36 -0.17 14.58
N LEU A 6 -1.42 -0.16 13.64
CA LEU A 6 -0.81 -1.36 13.06
C LEU A 6 -0.38 -2.38 14.14
N ALA A 7 0.25 -1.91 15.22
CA ALA A 7 0.70 -2.76 16.33
C ALA A 7 -0.45 -3.55 16.98
N ASN A 8 -1.61 -2.91 17.17
CA ASN A 8 -2.79 -3.56 17.73
C ASN A 8 -3.36 -4.64 16.79
N LEU A 9 -3.44 -4.34 15.48
CA LEU A 9 -3.89 -5.32 14.49
C LEU A 9 -2.95 -6.53 14.44
N LEU A 10 -1.66 -6.32 14.48
CA LEU A 10 -0.66 -7.39 14.51
C LEU A 10 -0.79 -8.24 15.78
N ALA A 11 -1.02 -7.61 16.93
CA ALA A 11 -1.25 -8.32 18.20
C ALA A 11 -2.53 -9.16 18.14
N MET A 12 -3.62 -8.61 17.61
CA MET A 12 -4.89 -9.34 17.45
C MET A 12 -4.74 -10.55 16.51
N LEU A 13 -4.06 -10.39 15.38
CA LEU A 13 -3.78 -11.49 14.44
C LEU A 13 -2.93 -12.58 15.10
N LYS A 14 -1.93 -12.19 15.86
CA LYS A 14 -1.08 -13.13 16.62
C LYS A 14 -1.88 -13.89 17.68
N LEU A 15 -2.76 -13.24 18.41
CA LEU A 15 -3.65 -13.87 19.40
C LEU A 15 -4.61 -14.82 18.70
N ALA A 16 -5.29 -14.39 17.63
CA ALA A 16 -6.21 -15.23 16.88
C ALA A 16 -5.53 -16.47 16.28
N ARG A 17 -4.26 -16.34 15.85
CA ARG A 17 -3.45 -17.46 15.36
C ARG A 17 -3.16 -18.49 16.47
N ALA A 18 -2.87 -18.02 17.68
CA ALA A 18 -2.44 -18.85 18.81
C ALA A 18 -3.60 -19.49 19.59
N ASP A 19 -4.80 -18.93 19.54
CA ASP A 19 -5.95 -19.38 20.31
C ASP A 19 -6.67 -20.56 19.60
N ASP A 20 -6.57 -21.75 20.14
CA ASP A 20 -7.18 -22.97 19.57
C ASP A 20 -8.72 -22.91 19.50
N SER A 21 -9.37 -22.04 20.26
CA SER A 21 -10.83 -21.81 20.19
C SER A 21 -11.25 -21.04 18.93
N VAL A 22 -10.33 -20.31 18.28
CA VAL A 22 -10.58 -19.58 17.05
C VAL A 22 -10.45 -20.51 15.85
N ALA A 23 -11.58 -20.86 15.24
CA ALA A 23 -11.60 -21.74 14.08
C ALA A 23 -11.27 -21.05 12.73
N ALA A 24 -11.59 -19.76 12.63
CA ALA A 24 -11.37 -18.94 11.43
C ALA A 24 -11.35 -17.46 11.79
N VAL A 25 -10.79 -16.63 10.91
CA VAL A 25 -10.75 -15.18 11.08
C VAL A 25 -11.52 -14.51 9.94
N VAL A 26 -12.38 -13.56 10.28
CA VAL A 26 -12.99 -12.63 9.31
C VAL A 26 -12.29 -11.29 9.47
N LEU A 27 -11.56 -10.89 8.42
CA LEU A 27 -10.89 -9.60 8.35
C LEU A 27 -11.76 -8.62 7.56
N ARG A 28 -12.29 -7.59 8.24
CA ARG A 28 -13.02 -6.51 7.59
C ARG A 28 -12.05 -5.42 7.17
N VAL A 29 -12.10 -5.04 5.89
CA VAL A 29 -11.26 -4.00 5.31
C VAL A 29 -12.13 -2.84 4.82
N ASP A 30 -11.93 -1.67 5.41
CA ASP A 30 -12.47 -0.39 4.95
C ASP A 30 -11.35 0.64 4.94
N SER A 31 -10.61 0.71 3.82
CA SER A 31 -9.40 1.50 3.72
C SER A 31 -9.08 1.89 2.27
N PRO A 32 -8.75 3.15 2.00
CA PRO A 32 -8.27 3.59 0.68
C PRO A 32 -6.82 3.16 0.39
N GLY A 33 -6.13 2.58 1.38
CA GLY A 33 -4.72 2.23 1.35
C GLY A 33 -3.90 3.03 2.34
N GLY A 34 -2.61 3.12 2.10
CA GLY A 34 -1.69 3.82 2.99
C GLY A 34 -0.23 3.50 2.67
N GLU A 35 0.60 3.54 3.69
CA GLU A 35 2.04 3.37 3.60
C GLU A 35 2.39 1.92 3.18
N VAL A 36 3.36 1.79 2.27
CA VAL A 36 3.73 0.52 1.62
C VAL A 36 4.22 -0.52 2.63
N THR A 37 5.13 -0.13 3.51
CA THR A 37 5.73 -1.05 4.50
C THR A 37 4.68 -1.54 5.50
N ALA A 38 3.80 -0.65 5.98
CA ALA A 38 2.73 -1.03 6.89
C ALA A 38 1.76 -2.04 6.24
N SER A 39 1.45 -1.82 4.95
CA SER A 39 0.60 -2.73 4.18
C SER A 39 1.26 -4.10 3.98
N ASP A 40 2.56 -4.16 3.68
CA ASP A 40 3.31 -5.42 3.52
C ASP A 40 3.42 -6.19 4.85
N VAL A 41 3.73 -5.50 5.94
CA VAL A 41 3.80 -6.12 7.28
C VAL A 41 2.45 -6.72 7.66
N LEU A 42 1.35 -6.00 7.42
CA LEU A 42 0.01 -6.49 7.74
C LEU A 42 -0.41 -7.64 6.80
N PHE A 43 -0.12 -7.55 5.50
CA PHE A 43 -0.33 -8.64 4.56
C PHE A 43 0.35 -9.93 5.01
N ARG A 44 1.63 -9.86 5.40
CA ARG A 44 2.39 -11.03 5.89
C ARG A 44 1.75 -11.62 7.14
N ALA A 45 1.34 -10.77 8.09
CA ALA A 45 0.66 -11.22 9.32
C ALA A 45 -0.66 -11.93 9.00
N VAL A 46 -1.48 -11.39 8.08
CA VAL A 46 -2.72 -12.04 7.61
C VAL A 46 -2.41 -13.39 6.95
N ARG A 47 -1.39 -13.42 6.09
CA ARG A 47 -0.94 -14.63 5.40
C ARG A 47 -0.46 -15.72 6.36
N GLU A 48 0.28 -15.35 7.41
CA GLU A 48 0.70 -16.28 8.46
C GLU A 48 -0.48 -16.88 9.23
N VAL A 49 -1.53 -16.10 9.48
CA VAL A 49 -2.77 -16.62 10.09
C VAL A 49 -3.45 -17.58 9.11
N ASP A 50 -3.57 -17.19 7.82
CA ASP A 50 -4.26 -17.99 6.80
C ASP A 50 -3.61 -19.35 6.53
N GLN A 51 -2.30 -19.51 6.81
CA GLN A 51 -1.61 -20.80 6.75
C GLN A 51 -2.09 -21.80 7.81
N VAL A 52 -2.58 -21.31 8.95
CA VAL A 52 -2.98 -22.12 10.11
C VAL A 52 -4.50 -22.18 10.25
N LYS A 53 -5.18 -21.06 10.03
CA LYS A 53 -6.63 -20.89 10.18
C LYS A 53 -7.18 -20.11 8.99
N PRO A 54 -8.32 -20.50 8.42
CA PRO A 54 -8.92 -19.76 7.32
C PRO A 54 -9.09 -18.27 7.63
N VAL A 55 -8.56 -17.41 6.76
CA VAL A 55 -8.86 -15.98 6.79
C VAL A 55 -9.75 -15.62 5.60
N VAL A 56 -10.95 -15.15 5.90
CA VAL A 56 -11.87 -14.59 4.91
C VAL A 56 -11.85 -13.08 5.05
N VAL A 57 -11.57 -12.39 3.95
CA VAL A 57 -11.58 -10.93 3.91
C VAL A 57 -12.92 -10.44 3.39
N THR A 58 -13.54 -9.49 4.09
CA THR A 58 -14.72 -8.76 3.63
C THR A 58 -14.35 -7.32 3.37
N MET A 59 -14.58 -6.87 2.14
CA MET A 59 -14.38 -5.48 1.76
C MET A 59 -15.64 -4.68 2.01
N GLU A 60 -15.52 -3.59 2.73
CA GLU A 60 -16.62 -2.66 3.02
C GLU A 60 -16.79 -1.65 1.88
N SER A 61 -16.93 -0.36 2.19
CA SER A 61 -17.10 0.68 1.17
C SER A 61 -15.87 0.84 0.28
N VAL A 62 -14.68 0.78 0.88
CA VAL A 62 -13.40 0.93 0.17
C VAL A 62 -12.41 -0.13 0.66
N ALA A 63 -11.75 -0.81 -0.27
CA ALA A 63 -10.59 -1.66 0.00
C ALA A 63 -9.63 -1.55 -1.18
N ALA A 64 -8.92 -0.43 -1.26
CA ALA A 64 -8.11 -0.05 -2.42
C ALA A 64 -6.63 0.12 -2.05
N SER A 65 -5.74 0.03 -3.05
CA SER A 65 -4.30 0.21 -2.86
C SER A 65 -3.77 -0.68 -1.73
N GLY A 66 -3.12 -0.12 -0.69
CA GLY A 66 -2.66 -0.88 0.48
C GLY A 66 -3.76 -1.70 1.16
N GLY A 67 -5.02 -1.26 1.13
CA GLY A 67 -6.16 -2.04 1.63
C GLY A 67 -6.41 -3.30 0.81
N TYR A 68 -6.31 -3.22 -0.52
CA TYR A 68 -6.37 -4.39 -1.40
C TYR A 68 -5.14 -5.29 -1.23
N PHE A 69 -3.95 -4.69 -1.07
CA PHE A 69 -2.72 -5.43 -0.79
C PHE A 69 -2.87 -6.33 0.45
N VAL A 70 -3.37 -5.78 1.56
CA VAL A 70 -3.64 -6.52 2.80
C VAL A 70 -4.70 -7.60 2.58
N ALA A 71 -5.77 -7.29 1.83
CA ALA A 71 -6.84 -8.24 1.53
C ALA A 71 -6.32 -9.48 0.78
N CYS A 72 -5.28 -9.33 -0.05
CA CYS A 72 -4.63 -10.45 -0.74
C CYS A 72 -3.96 -11.46 0.22
N GLY A 73 -3.81 -11.14 1.50
CA GLY A 73 -3.30 -12.06 2.52
C GLY A 73 -4.28 -13.18 2.90
N GLY A 74 -5.59 -12.98 2.71
CA GLY A 74 -6.61 -13.98 3.00
C GLY A 74 -6.89 -14.89 1.80
N ARG A 75 -7.34 -16.12 2.08
CA ARG A 75 -7.66 -17.11 1.03
C ARG A 75 -8.92 -16.79 0.23
N HIS A 76 -9.87 -16.09 0.82
CA HIS A 76 -11.10 -15.65 0.17
C HIS A 76 -11.32 -14.17 0.41
N ILE A 77 -11.72 -13.49 -0.65
CA ILE A 77 -12.08 -12.06 -0.62
C ILE A 77 -13.53 -11.93 -1.09
N LEU A 78 -14.34 -11.29 -0.26
CA LEU A 78 -15.72 -10.95 -0.55
C LEU A 78 -15.85 -9.43 -0.67
N ALA A 79 -16.45 -8.96 -1.73
CA ALA A 79 -16.71 -7.54 -1.97
C ALA A 79 -18.20 -7.33 -2.25
N ASN A 80 -18.75 -6.22 -1.76
CA ASN A 80 -20.05 -5.77 -2.20
C ASN A 80 -19.93 -5.26 -3.66
N PRO A 81 -20.95 -5.43 -4.51
CA PRO A 81 -20.92 -4.91 -5.87
C PRO A 81 -20.50 -3.45 -6.00
N SER A 82 -20.83 -2.61 -5.01
CA SER A 82 -20.50 -1.18 -4.95
C SER A 82 -19.17 -0.85 -4.26
N THR A 83 -18.48 -1.83 -3.67
CA THR A 83 -17.16 -1.61 -3.05
C THR A 83 -16.19 -1.00 -4.06
N LEU A 84 -15.46 0.03 -3.66
CA LEU A 84 -14.35 0.56 -4.44
C LEU A 84 -13.07 -0.19 -4.07
N THR A 85 -12.42 -0.82 -5.05
CA THR A 85 -11.23 -1.66 -4.83
C THR A 85 -10.21 -1.53 -5.97
N GLY A 86 -9.21 -2.40 -6.00
CA GLY A 86 -8.12 -2.29 -6.97
C GLY A 86 -7.13 -1.21 -6.57
N SER A 87 -6.94 -0.19 -7.41
CA SER A 87 -5.89 0.84 -7.22
C SER A 87 -4.51 0.19 -6.99
N ILE A 88 -4.22 -0.82 -7.82
CA ILE A 88 -2.93 -1.53 -7.80
C ILE A 88 -1.89 -0.61 -8.42
N GLY A 89 -1.21 0.12 -7.57
CA GLY A 89 -0.25 1.14 -7.98
C GLY A 89 0.44 1.78 -6.77
N VAL A 90 1.53 2.48 -7.03
CA VAL A 90 2.33 3.19 -6.02
C VAL A 90 2.59 4.60 -6.50
N ILE A 91 2.44 5.56 -5.61
CA ILE A 91 2.79 6.96 -5.85
C ILE A 91 3.76 7.47 -4.79
N MET A 92 4.63 8.39 -5.18
CA MET A 92 5.43 9.19 -4.28
C MET A 92 5.30 10.65 -4.70
N GLN A 93 4.88 11.50 -3.79
CA GLN A 93 4.60 12.90 -4.08
C GLN A 93 5.37 13.83 -3.16
N THR A 94 5.86 14.92 -3.72
CA THR A 94 6.41 16.04 -2.96
C THR A 94 5.87 17.35 -3.54
N LEU A 95 5.75 18.37 -2.71
CA LEU A 95 5.33 19.70 -3.13
C LEU A 95 6.55 20.54 -3.43
N ASN A 96 6.62 21.13 -4.64
CA ASN A 96 7.63 22.12 -4.98
C ASN A 96 7.08 23.52 -4.66
N TYR A 97 7.71 24.22 -3.72
CA TYR A 97 7.37 25.57 -3.28
C TYR A 97 8.48 26.60 -3.55
N GLN A 98 9.49 26.26 -4.36
CA GLN A 98 10.62 27.15 -4.68
C GLN A 98 10.17 28.51 -5.20
N VAL A 99 9.25 28.51 -6.19
CA VAL A 99 8.72 29.74 -6.79
C VAL A 99 7.93 30.56 -5.79
N LEU A 100 7.17 29.91 -4.91
CA LEU A 100 6.42 30.58 -3.85
C LEU A 100 7.37 31.31 -2.89
N PHE A 101 8.41 30.64 -2.41
CA PHE A 101 9.39 31.22 -1.49
C PHE A 101 10.12 32.39 -2.14
N SER A 102 10.53 32.24 -3.40
CA SER A 102 11.16 33.36 -4.14
C SER A 102 10.26 34.59 -4.23
N LYS A 103 8.96 34.41 -4.48
CA LYS A 103 7.99 35.53 -4.50
C LYS A 103 7.81 36.20 -3.13
N MET A 104 8.04 35.46 -2.04
CA MET A 104 7.98 35.99 -0.67
C MET A 104 9.33 36.57 -0.19
N GLY A 105 10.36 36.60 -1.05
CA GLY A 105 11.70 37.04 -0.68
C GLY A 105 12.44 36.07 0.24
N MET A 106 12.03 34.78 0.27
CA MET A 106 12.64 33.72 1.05
C MET A 106 13.47 32.81 0.17
N GLU A 107 14.58 32.31 0.70
CA GLU A 107 15.45 31.34 0.04
C GLU A 107 15.72 30.17 0.98
N MET A 108 15.67 28.94 0.43
CA MET A 108 16.04 27.75 1.16
C MET A 108 17.56 27.55 1.07
N VAL A 109 18.26 27.67 2.20
CA VAL A 109 19.69 27.40 2.28
C VAL A 109 19.91 26.04 2.89
N THR A 110 20.49 25.11 2.12
CA THR A 110 20.69 23.71 2.53
C THR A 110 22.17 23.35 2.57
N PHE A 111 22.65 22.93 3.73
CA PHE A 111 23.95 22.30 3.89
C PHE A 111 23.77 20.77 3.98
N ARG A 112 24.44 20.01 3.11
CA ARG A 112 24.24 18.57 2.99
C ARG A 112 25.57 17.81 2.94
N SER A 113 25.60 16.64 3.56
CA SER A 113 26.79 15.77 3.57
C SER A 113 26.97 14.96 2.28
N GLY A 114 25.95 14.92 1.41
CA GLY A 114 25.96 14.18 0.16
C GLY A 114 24.88 14.66 -0.79
N GLU A 115 25.07 14.42 -2.09
CA GLU A 115 24.22 14.92 -3.17
C GLU A 115 22.73 14.55 -3.00
N MET A 116 22.46 13.32 -2.54
CA MET A 116 21.10 12.79 -2.40
C MET A 116 20.47 13.00 -1.03
N LYS A 117 21.15 13.71 -0.10
CA LYS A 117 20.67 13.79 1.29
C LYS A 117 19.42 14.67 1.44
N ASP A 118 19.19 15.58 0.52
CA ASP A 118 18.02 16.44 0.44
C ASP A 118 17.06 16.05 -0.71
N LEU A 119 17.07 14.74 -1.08
CA LEU A 119 16.14 14.19 -2.04
C LEU A 119 14.69 14.51 -1.65
N LEU A 120 13.88 14.89 -2.64
CA LEU A 120 12.50 15.36 -2.45
C LEU A 120 12.35 16.66 -1.66
N ASN A 121 13.42 17.46 -1.52
CA ASN A 121 13.33 18.79 -0.99
C ASN A 121 12.51 19.68 -1.94
N GLY A 122 11.34 20.16 -1.46
CA GLY A 122 10.47 21.04 -2.25
C GLY A 122 10.96 22.47 -2.43
N GLY A 123 12.07 22.86 -1.80
CA GLY A 123 12.66 24.21 -1.92
C GLY A 123 13.49 24.41 -3.19
N ARG A 124 13.66 23.40 -4.00
CA ARG A 124 14.37 23.42 -5.30
C ARG A 124 13.77 22.43 -6.28
N GLU A 125 14.16 22.56 -7.54
CA GLU A 125 13.84 21.53 -8.54
C GLU A 125 14.64 20.25 -8.32
N LEU A 126 14.01 19.11 -8.63
CA LEU A 126 14.68 17.82 -8.66
C LEU A 126 15.56 17.74 -9.91
N THR A 127 16.76 17.21 -9.74
CA THR A 127 17.62 16.84 -10.86
C THR A 127 17.09 15.60 -11.59
N GLU A 128 17.50 15.37 -12.83
CA GLU A 128 17.14 14.16 -13.58
C GLU A 128 17.60 12.88 -12.89
N LYS A 129 18.77 12.93 -12.24
CA LYS A 129 19.29 11.79 -11.45
C LYS A 129 18.39 11.48 -10.25
N GLU A 130 17.89 12.50 -9.55
CA GLU A 130 16.96 12.34 -8.44
C GLU A 130 15.60 11.84 -8.93
N ARG A 131 15.09 12.38 -10.04
CA ARG A 131 13.84 11.90 -10.67
C ARG A 131 13.93 10.42 -11.02
N SER A 132 15.03 10.01 -11.66
CA SER A 132 15.27 8.61 -12.02
C SER A 132 15.34 7.69 -10.81
N LEU A 133 16.00 8.14 -9.74
CA LEU A 133 16.08 7.38 -8.49
C LEU A 133 14.70 7.21 -7.84
N VAL A 134 13.93 8.30 -7.72
CA VAL A 134 12.57 8.26 -7.14
C VAL A 134 11.66 7.36 -7.98
N GLN A 135 11.71 7.49 -9.31
CA GLN A 135 10.94 6.63 -10.20
C GLN A 135 11.30 5.15 -10.03
N ALA A 136 12.59 4.83 -9.88
CA ALA A 136 13.03 3.45 -9.65
C ALA A 136 12.47 2.89 -8.33
N LEU A 137 12.48 3.66 -7.23
CA LEU A 137 11.90 3.26 -5.95
C LEU A 137 10.38 3.03 -6.03
N VAL A 138 9.68 3.89 -6.77
CA VAL A 138 8.23 3.72 -7.02
C VAL A 138 7.98 2.43 -7.79
N MET A 139 8.77 2.16 -8.84
CA MET A 139 8.62 0.94 -9.64
C MET A 139 8.99 -0.32 -8.87
N GLU A 140 10.01 -0.30 -8.01
CA GLU A 140 10.35 -1.42 -7.13
C GLU A 140 9.17 -1.78 -6.21
N SER A 141 8.55 -0.78 -5.60
CA SER A 141 7.38 -0.97 -4.75
C SER A 141 6.16 -1.45 -5.53
N TYR A 142 5.98 -0.95 -6.76
CA TYR A 142 4.92 -1.41 -7.67
C TYR A 142 5.10 -2.87 -8.08
N GLU A 143 6.31 -3.30 -8.42
CA GLU A 143 6.60 -4.70 -8.76
C GLU A 143 6.34 -5.64 -7.58
N LEU A 144 6.64 -5.21 -6.35
CA LEU A 144 6.27 -5.95 -5.15
C LEU A 144 4.74 -6.12 -5.06
N PHE A 145 3.99 -5.05 -5.28
CA PHE A 145 2.52 -5.10 -5.24
C PHE A 145 1.97 -6.04 -6.33
N LEU A 146 2.41 -5.85 -7.58
CA LEU A 146 1.98 -6.66 -8.71
C LEU A 146 2.24 -8.15 -8.48
N ARG A 147 3.44 -8.51 -8.03
CA ARG A 147 3.81 -9.88 -7.69
C ARG A 147 2.93 -10.44 -6.57
N THR A 148 2.71 -9.68 -5.51
CA THR A 148 1.85 -10.09 -4.38
C THR A 148 0.43 -10.41 -4.85
N VAL A 149 -0.15 -9.57 -5.70
CA VAL A 149 -1.48 -9.83 -6.28
C VAL A 149 -1.46 -11.06 -7.18
N SER A 150 -0.51 -11.14 -8.10
CA SER A 150 -0.35 -12.27 -9.02
C SER A 150 -0.28 -13.60 -8.29
N GLU A 151 0.61 -13.71 -7.30
CA GLU A 151 0.80 -14.93 -6.51
C GLU A 151 -0.43 -15.26 -5.65
N SER A 152 -0.99 -14.28 -4.96
CA SER A 152 -2.11 -14.48 -4.04
C SER A 152 -3.42 -14.81 -4.77
N ARG A 153 -3.63 -14.22 -5.94
CA ARG A 153 -4.85 -14.39 -6.75
C ARG A 153 -4.69 -15.41 -7.88
N LYS A 154 -3.47 -15.95 -8.09
CA LYS A 154 -3.12 -16.88 -9.18
C LYS A 154 -3.46 -16.30 -10.56
N LEU A 155 -3.10 -15.04 -10.76
CA LEU A 155 -3.30 -14.31 -12.00
C LEU A 155 -1.96 -14.07 -12.68
N ASP A 156 -1.96 -13.99 -14.00
CA ASP A 156 -0.76 -13.66 -14.76
C ASP A 156 -0.36 -12.20 -14.52
N ALA A 157 0.92 -11.96 -14.23
CA ALA A 157 1.42 -10.63 -13.90
C ALA A 157 1.36 -9.66 -15.09
N GLU A 158 1.57 -10.14 -16.31
CA GLU A 158 1.49 -9.30 -17.52
C GLU A 158 0.03 -8.97 -17.86
N GLU A 159 -0.89 -9.89 -17.68
CA GLU A 159 -2.32 -9.62 -17.82
C GLU A 159 -2.80 -8.58 -16.79
N LEU A 160 -2.33 -8.68 -15.54
CA LEU A 160 -2.61 -7.68 -14.52
C LEU A 160 -2.05 -6.31 -14.90
N ARG A 161 -0.79 -6.25 -15.34
CA ARG A 161 -0.10 -5.03 -15.73
C ARG A 161 -0.80 -4.32 -16.88
N ASN A 162 -1.21 -5.05 -17.89
CA ASN A 162 -1.89 -4.52 -19.06
C ASN A 162 -3.39 -4.31 -18.84
N GLY A 163 -3.94 -4.79 -17.73
CA GLY A 163 -5.36 -4.74 -17.38
C GLY A 163 -5.68 -3.72 -16.31
N VAL A 164 -5.68 -4.18 -15.05
CA VAL A 164 -6.21 -3.40 -13.90
C VAL A 164 -5.11 -2.87 -12.97
N ALA A 165 -3.86 -3.23 -13.19
CA ALA A 165 -2.74 -2.82 -12.35
C ALA A 165 -2.05 -1.52 -12.83
N ASP A 166 -2.82 -0.58 -13.36
CA ASP A 166 -2.37 0.75 -13.76
C ASP A 166 -2.74 1.83 -12.72
N GLY A 167 -3.14 1.42 -11.51
CA GLY A 167 -3.56 2.31 -10.43
C GLY A 167 -5.04 2.65 -10.45
N ARG A 168 -5.82 2.16 -11.43
CA ARG A 168 -7.25 2.44 -11.50
C ARG A 168 -8.03 1.78 -10.36
N VAL A 169 -9.08 2.46 -9.91
CA VAL A 169 -10.10 1.90 -9.02
C VAL A 169 -11.13 1.16 -9.86
N VAL A 170 -11.60 0.04 -9.34
CA VAL A 170 -12.69 -0.75 -9.93
C VAL A 170 -13.79 -0.99 -8.89
N SER A 171 -15.00 -1.32 -9.34
CA SER A 171 -16.06 -1.75 -8.44
C SER A 171 -15.90 -3.22 -8.07
N GLY A 172 -16.50 -3.62 -6.95
CA GLY A 172 -16.55 -5.02 -6.53
C GLY A 172 -17.25 -5.92 -7.55
N SER A 173 -18.24 -5.39 -8.30
CA SER A 173 -18.86 -6.10 -9.42
C SER A 173 -17.88 -6.47 -10.53
N LYS A 174 -16.90 -5.60 -10.80
CA LYS A 174 -15.94 -5.81 -11.87
C LYS A 174 -14.81 -6.74 -11.45
#